data_4b53ce489e7d6ed1f5b08c4e27906983
#
_entry.id   4b53ce489e7d6ed1f5b08c4e27906983
#
_cell.length_a   1.000
_cell.length_b   1.000
_cell.length_c   1.000
_cell.angle_alpha   90.00
_cell.angle_beta   90.00
_cell.angle_gamma   90.00
#
_symmetry.space_group_name_H-M   'P 1'
#
loop_
_entity.id
_entity.type
_entity.pdbx_description
1 polymer ?
#
loop_
_entity_poly.entity_id
_entity_poly.type
_entity_poly.pdbx_seq_one_letter_code
_entity_poly.pdbx_strand_id
1 'polypeptide(L)'
;MKKLLCSLILSSTQVVWAGENAAPSSHFVFDDNFEGDIIINEVRVPKGGEALYTYYETMGWRGKAAGYCGIQAHPKAHNFIFSIWDHKSHTAPIKAVHRGPGTKTEKFGGEGTGLKSWNFELGWQTDTWYSLVSRCWPVGEHMFYGFWSRSGATEEWTHLVTMDVAVKDAYFNGGTDSFIEDWLETGKNKRVTNLRGGWKRRRERSWYPFGGGRYSVNSWDLVKGKRSFHYNTNWNGGVSKDSTGEFYFMTAGGAETKPTSTNPSKHGIKRTETEPSYAPLGIKSLRARLAEGNKVMVEWENDPTGLPQFGCEIVVYERPRTGMERVVATEALGAHQRRAKIQLSVKRSEGCHFAVKIRVRDILDRDLQIKEAVVSEIGE
;
A
#
# COMPACT_ATOMS: atom_id res chain seq x y z
N MET A 1 -60.12 -3.42 22.91
CA MET A 1 -59.45 -3.23 21.61
C MET A 1 -58.60 -1.98 21.69
N LYS A 2 -57.32 -2.15 21.95
CA LYS A 2 -56.31 -1.05 21.94
C LYS A 2 -55.54 -1.14 20.62
N LYS A 3 -55.68 -0.14 19.75
CA LYS A 3 -54.92 -0.01 18.52
C LYS A 3 -53.52 0.47 18.87
N LEU A 4 -52.52 -0.36 18.58
CA LEU A 4 -51.10 0.01 18.61
C LEU A 4 -50.80 0.77 17.33
N LEU A 5 -50.46 2.06 17.46
CA LEU A 5 -49.95 2.88 16.37
C LEU A 5 -48.44 2.58 16.29
N CYS A 6 -48.02 1.88 15.25
CA CYS A 6 -46.61 1.73 14.91
C CYS A 6 -46.16 2.96 14.13
N SER A 7 -45.46 3.88 14.78
CA SER A 7 -44.80 5.00 14.10
C SER A 7 -43.58 4.47 13.36
N LEU A 8 -43.66 4.37 12.04
CA LEU A 8 -42.49 4.22 11.17
C LEU A 8 -41.68 5.51 11.23
N ILE A 9 -40.55 5.47 11.88
CA ILE A 9 -39.52 6.50 11.72
C ILE A 9 -38.86 6.23 10.37
N LEU A 10 -39.29 6.96 9.33
CA LEU A 10 -38.52 7.09 8.11
C LEU A 10 -37.27 7.90 8.45
N SER A 11 -36.14 7.21 8.64
CA SER A 11 -34.83 7.86 8.55
C SER A 11 -34.63 8.29 7.08
N SER A 12 -34.83 9.57 6.84
CA SER A 12 -34.47 10.21 5.57
C SER A 12 -32.94 10.18 5.49
N THR A 13 -32.39 9.15 4.83
CA THR A 13 -31.05 9.25 4.26
C THR A 13 -31.11 10.41 3.26
N GLN A 14 -30.54 11.53 3.63
CA GLN A 14 -30.28 12.60 2.67
C GLN A 14 -29.27 12.02 1.67
N VAL A 15 -29.77 11.56 0.54
CA VAL A 15 -28.99 11.42 -0.68
C VAL A 15 -28.57 12.84 -1.01
N VAL A 16 -27.36 13.23 -0.63
CA VAL A 16 -26.75 14.44 -1.14
C VAL A 16 -26.63 14.21 -2.64
N TRP A 17 -27.54 14.79 -3.39
CA TRP A 17 -27.42 14.88 -4.84
C TRP A 17 -26.16 15.68 -5.09
N ALA A 18 -25.07 15.01 -5.47
CA ALA A 18 -23.91 15.70 -6.05
C ALA A 18 -24.48 16.50 -7.24
N GLY A 19 -24.28 17.80 -7.27
CA GLY A 19 -24.68 18.61 -8.40
C GLY A 19 -23.93 18.15 -9.67
N GLU A 20 -24.29 18.68 -10.83
CA GLU A 20 -23.76 18.27 -12.13
C GLU A 20 -22.32 18.76 -12.42
N ASN A 21 -21.58 19.21 -11.39
CA ASN A 21 -20.33 19.98 -11.53
C ASN A 21 -19.05 19.20 -11.16
N ALA A 22 -19.12 17.91 -10.88
CA ALA A 22 -17.91 17.12 -10.64
C ALA A 22 -17.14 16.88 -11.97
N ALA A 23 -15.83 16.72 -11.87
CA ALA A 23 -15.07 16.21 -12.99
C ALA A 23 -15.42 14.74 -13.25
N PRO A 24 -15.41 14.28 -14.51
CA PRO A 24 -15.70 12.89 -14.83
C PRO A 24 -14.69 11.92 -14.18
N SER A 25 -15.19 10.90 -13.46
CA SER A 25 -14.35 9.83 -12.95
C SER A 25 -13.81 9.00 -14.10
N SER A 26 -12.50 8.85 -14.14
CA SER A 26 -11.78 8.07 -15.16
C SER A 26 -11.06 6.90 -14.52
N HIS A 27 -11.02 5.78 -15.22
CA HIS A 27 -10.42 4.54 -14.78
C HIS A 27 -9.40 4.03 -15.80
N PHE A 28 -8.34 3.41 -15.31
CA PHE A 28 -7.40 2.62 -16.09
C PHE A 28 -7.27 1.24 -15.46
N VAL A 29 -7.87 0.24 -16.09
CA VAL A 29 -7.85 -1.15 -15.63
C VAL A 29 -6.79 -1.91 -16.42
N PHE A 30 -5.77 -2.41 -15.73
CA PHE A 30 -4.68 -3.16 -16.32
C PHE A 30 -5.10 -4.59 -16.66
N ASP A 31 -4.35 -5.22 -17.57
CA ASP A 31 -4.62 -6.54 -18.16
C ASP A 31 -4.11 -7.73 -17.29
N ASP A 32 -3.93 -7.50 -15.99
CA ASP A 32 -3.45 -8.43 -14.96
C ASP A 32 -4.60 -9.17 -14.24
N ASN A 33 -5.60 -9.63 -14.96
CA ASN A 33 -6.81 -10.27 -14.40
C ASN A 33 -6.53 -11.70 -13.86
N PHE A 34 -5.79 -11.78 -12.75
CA PHE A 34 -5.50 -13.01 -12.03
C PHE A 34 -5.32 -12.71 -10.51
N GLU A 35 -5.28 -13.76 -9.70
CA GLU A 35 -4.95 -13.62 -8.26
C GLU A 35 -3.45 -13.40 -8.05
N GLY A 36 -3.12 -12.40 -7.23
CA GLY A 36 -1.75 -12.06 -6.85
C GLY A 36 -1.61 -11.74 -5.36
N ASP A 37 -0.38 -11.72 -4.90
CA ASP A 37 -0.04 -11.43 -3.50
C ASP A 37 0.72 -10.11 -3.30
N ILE A 38 1.25 -9.52 -4.38
CA ILE A 38 1.88 -8.20 -4.38
C ILE A 38 1.39 -7.43 -5.61
N ILE A 39 1.03 -6.15 -5.40
CA ILE A 39 0.80 -5.17 -6.47
C ILE A 39 1.75 -4.00 -6.22
N ILE A 40 2.38 -3.54 -7.29
CA ILE A 40 3.23 -2.35 -7.31
C ILE A 40 2.74 -1.44 -8.42
N ASN A 41 2.68 -0.14 -8.17
CA ASN A 41 2.51 0.84 -9.24
C ASN A 41 3.15 2.17 -8.82
N GLU A 42 3.57 2.97 -9.78
CA GLU A 42 4.09 4.31 -9.53
C GLU A 42 3.06 5.36 -9.94
N VAL A 43 2.94 6.39 -9.12
CA VAL A 43 2.04 7.52 -9.34
C VAL A 43 2.80 8.84 -9.28
N ARG A 44 2.42 9.77 -10.17
CA ARG A 44 2.85 11.16 -10.15
C ARG A 44 1.67 12.06 -10.50
N VAL A 45 1.49 13.13 -9.75
CA VAL A 45 0.65 14.27 -10.14
C VAL A 45 1.58 15.33 -10.74
N PRO A 46 1.49 15.63 -12.05
CA PRO A 46 2.36 16.63 -12.67
C PRO A 46 2.00 18.04 -12.21
N LYS A 47 2.94 18.97 -12.28
CA LYS A 47 2.69 20.39 -12.02
C LYS A 47 1.54 20.91 -12.87
N GLY A 48 0.56 21.59 -12.24
CA GLY A 48 -0.67 22.04 -12.89
C GLY A 48 -1.69 20.91 -13.13
N GLY A 49 -1.43 19.70 -12.64
CA GLY A 49 -2.36 18.56 -12.65
C GLY A 49 -2.99 18.28 -11.28
N GLU A 50 -2.72 19.12 -10.30
CA GLU A 50 -3.32 19.01 -8.98
C GLU A 50 -4.63 19.79 -8.90
N ALA A 51 -5.66 19.14 -8.33
CA ALA A 51 -6.88 19.81 -7.90
C ALA A 51 -7.28 19.29 -6.52
N LEU A 52 -7.69 20.19 -5.62
CA LEU A 52 -8.25 19.79 -4.33
C LEU A 52 -9.47 18.88 -4.51
N TYR A 53 -9.76 18.08 -3.49
CA TYR A 53 -10.86 17.12 -3.46
C TYR A 53 -10.72 16.02 -4.52
N THR A 54 -9.47 15.59 -4.78
CA THR A 54 -9.19 14.56 -5.78
C THR A 54 -8.55 13.33 -5.16
N TYR A 55 -9.14 12.15 -5.46
CA TYR A 55 -8.47 10.85 -5.36
C TYR A 55 -7.62 10.62 -6.63
N TYR A 56 -6.36 10.36 -6.44
CA TYR A 56 -5.46 9.77 -7.43
C TYR A 56 -5.18 8.34 -6.97
N GLU A 57 -6.19 7.47 -7.14
CA GLU A 57 -6.03 6.07 -6.80
C GLU A 57 -5.02 5.44 -7.75
N THR A 58 -4.11 4.68 -7.17
CA THR A 58 -2.98 4.09 -7.89
C THR A 58 -3.19 2.61 -8.13
N MET A 59 -3.81 1.90 -7.19
CA MET A 59 -4.06 0.47 -7.23
C MET A 59 -5.34 0.12 -6.48
N GLY A 60 -6.31 -0.44 -7.18
CA GLY A 60 -7.50 -1.06 -6.61
C GLY A 60 -7.55 -2.54 -6.97
N TRP A 61 -8.14 -3.34 -6.13
CA TRP A 61 -8.30 -4.77 -6.34
C TRP A 61 -9.68 -5.25 -5.88
N ARG A 62 -10.08 -6.42 -6.37
CA ARG A 62 -11.37 -7.03 -6.12
C ARG A 62 -11.25 -8.24 -5.18
N GLY A 63 -12.38 -8.83 -4.84
CA GLY A 63 -12.47 -10.06 -4.05
C GLY A 63 -13.00 -9.86 -2.65
N LYS A 64 -12.78 -10.85 -1.77
CA LYS A 64 -13.32 -10.89 -0.41
C LYS A 64 -12.74 -9.81 0.52
N ALA A 65 -11.62 -9.22 0.16
CA ALA A 65 -11.02 -8.08 0.84
C ALA A 65 -10.70 -7.00 -0.21
N ALA A 66 -11.70 -6.64 -1.01
CA ALA A 66 -11.58 -5.58 -1.99
C ALA A 66 -11.09 -4.28 -1.33
N GLY A 67 -10.23 -3.55 -2.01
CA GLY A 67 -9.62 -2.37 -1.46
C GLY A 67 -8.93 -1.53 -2.51
N TYR A 68 -8.38 -0.43 -2.08
CA TYR A 68 -7.57 0.46 -2.91
C TYR A 68 -6.52 1.22 -2.11
N CYS A 69 -5.52 1.72 -2.81
CA CYS A 69 -4.57 2.68 -2.26
C CYS A 69 -4.14 3.71 -3.30
N GLY A 70 -3.71 4.84 -2.82
CA GLY A 70 -3.26 5.94 -3.66
C GLY A 70 -2.89 7.17 -2.85
N ILE A 71 -2.95 8.33 -3.52
CA ILE A 71 -2.71 9.64 -2.94
C ILE A 71 -3.92 10.56 -3.16
N GLN A 72 -4.06 11.57 -2.31
CA GLN A 72 -5.16 12.52 -2.40
C GLN A 72 -4.65 13.96 -2.29
N ALA A 73 -5.23 14.86 -3.09
CA ALA A 73 -5.19 16.29 -2.84
C ALA A 73 -6.36 16.66 -1.91
N HIS A 74 -6.19 16.37 -0.63
CA HIS A 74 -7.18 16.62 0.40
C HIS A 74 -7.07 18.07 0.90
N PRO A 75 -8.18 18.77 1.23
CA PRO A 75 -8.14 20.19 1.67
C PRO A 75 -7.31 20.40 2.95
N LYS A 76 -7.09 19.37 3.73
CA LYS A 76 -6.25 19.42 4.92
C LYS A 76 -4.75 19.41 4.60
N ALA A 77 -4.33 18.52 3.72
CA ALA A 77 -2.95 18.33 3.25
C ALA A 77 -2.91 17.21 2.21
N HIS A 78 -1.81 17.10 1.47
CA HIS A 78 -1.53 15.92 0.65
C HIS A 78 -1.39 14.68 1.53
N ASN A 79 -2.03 13.57 1.18
CA ASN A 79 -1.97 12.36 1.99
C ASN A 79 -1.88 11.08 1.15
N PHE A 80 -1.38 10.04 1.80
CA PHE A 80 -1.50 8.66 1.34
C PHE A 80 -2.74 8.03 1.95
N ILE A 81 -3.45 7.22 1.19
CA ILE A 81 -4.66 6.51 1.62
C ILE A 81 -4.57 5.03 1.27
N PHE A 82 -5.07 4.18 2.16
CA PHE A 82 -5.25 2.75 1.96
C PHE A 82 -6.56 2.33 2.61
N SER A 83 -7.44 1.67 1.85
CA SER A 83 -8.78 1.30 2.30
C SER A 83 -9.09 -0.14 1.93
N ILE A 84 -9.77 -0.86 2.84
CA ILE A 84 -10.33 -2.19 2.59
C ILE A 84 -11.79 -2.17 3.03
N TRP A 85 -12.69 -2.62 2.14
CA TRP A 85 -14.12 -2.74 2.43
C TRP A 85 -14.43 -3.98 3.28
N ASP A 86 -15.42 -3.84 4.16
CA ASP A 86 -16.03 -4.98 4.82
C ASP A 86 -16.70 -5.90 3.79
N HIS A 87 -16.65 -7.20 4.04
CA HIS A 87 -17.30 -8.20 3.21
C HIS A 87 -18.03 -9.20 4.10
N LYS A 88 -19.14 -9.76 3.61
CA LYS A 88 -19.96 -10.74 4.34
C LYS A 88 -19.23 -12.01 4.80
N SER A 89 -18.07 -12.31 4.20
CA SER A 89 -17.22 -13.44 4.60
C SER A 89 -16.23 -13.09 5.72
N HIS A 90 -16.15 -11.84 6.16
CA HIS A 90 -15.31 -11.48 7.28
C HIS A 90 -15.91 -11.99 8.59
N THR A 91 -15.12 -12.70 9.38
CA THR A 91 -15.57 -13.25 10.68
C THR A 91 -15.38 -12.26 11.83
N ALA A 92 -14.65 -11.18 11.61
CA ALA A 92 -14.44 -10.08 12.55
C ALA A 92 -14.17 -8.76 11.79
N PRO A 93 -14.35 -7.60 12.44
CA PRO A 93 -14.02 -6.30 11.84
C PRO A 93 -12.54 -6.18 11.48
N ILE A 94 -12.25 -5.50 10.38
CA ILE A 94 -10.89 -5.18 9.93
C ILE A 94 -10.17 -4.36 11.01
N LYS A 95 -8.90 -4.68 11.30
CA LYS A 95 -8.07 -4.01 12.30
C LYS A 95 -6.72 -3.62 11.71
N ALA A 96 -6.21 -2.46 12.11
CA ALA A 96 -4.82 -2.12 11.84
C ALA A 96 -3.93 -2.73 12.94
N VAL A 97 -3.08 -3.68 12.56
CA VAL A 97 -2.10 -4.35 13.45
C VAL A 97 -0.77 -3.61 13.47
N HIS A 98 -0.52 -2.76 12.48
CA HIS A 98 0.59 -1.82 12.45
C HIS A 98 0.14 -0.49 11.84
N ARG A 99 0.65 0.59 12.40
CA ARG A 99 0.56 1.95 11.85
C ARG A 99 1.95 2.56 11.85
N GLY A 100 2.43 2.97 10.68
CA GLY A 100 3.68 3.73 10.55
C GLY A 100 3.55 5.13 11.16
N PRO A 101 4.66 5.84 11.35
CA PRO A 101 4.66 7.21 11.86
C PRO A 101 3.66 8.09 11.10
N GLY A 102 2.87 8.89 11.82
CA GLY A 102 1.85 9.77 11.25
C GLY A 102 0.60 9.10 10.70
N THR A 103 0.55 7.77 10.60
CA THR A 103 -0.60 7.05 10.04
C THR A 103 -1.74 6.93 11.06
N LYS A 104 -2.93 7.37 10.64
CA LYS A 104 -4.19 7.22 11.38
C LYS A 104 -5.12 6.24 10.65
N THR A 105 -6.04 5.63 11.38
CA THR A 105 -7.04 4.73 10.82
C THR A 105 -8.43 5.11 11.29
N GLU A 106 -9.41 4.95 10.42
CA GLU A 106 -10.80 5.29 10.68
C GLU A 106 -11.73 4.34 9.92
N LYS A 107 -12.85 3.97 10.54
CA LYS A 107 -13.94 3.30 9.82
C LYS A 107 -14.58 4.28 8.86
N PHE A 108 -14.93 3.82 7.68
CA PHE A 108 -15.67 4.62 6.72
C PHE A 108 -17.06 4.02 6.44
N GLY A 109 -17.95 4.86 5.89
CA GLY A 109 -19.32 4.54 5.50
C GLY A 109 -19.71 5.35 4.27
N GLY A 110 -20.93 5.20 3.80
CA GLY A 110 -21.49 5.89 2.63
C GLY A 110 -21.52 4.99 1.41
N GLU A 111 -20.37 4.64 0.87
CA GLU A 111 -20.23 3.71 -0.28
C GLU A 111 -19.93 2.26 0.16
N GLY A 112 -20.53 1.83 1.25
CA GLY A 112 -20.17 0.62 1.98
C GLY A 112 -19.45 0.95 3.27
N THR A 113 -19.03 -0.07 4.03
CA THR A 113 -18.27 0.08 5.27
C THR A 113 -16.88 -0.57 5.14
N GLY A 114 -15.96 -0.21 6.00
CA GLY A 114 -14.63 -0.77 6.03
C GLY A 114 -13.66 0.02 6.91
N LEU A 115 -12.38 -0.26 6.74
CA LEU A 115 -11.30 0.46 7.42
C LEU A 115 -10.42 1.19 6.39
N LYS A 116 -10.17 2.48 6.61
CA LYS A 116 -9.19 3.26 5.86
C LYS A 116 -8.05 3.72 6.76
N SER A 117 -6.89 3.91 6.18
CA SER A 117 -5.76 4.59 6.81
C SER A 117 -5.43 5.85 6.04
N TRP A 118 -4.95 6.89 6.75
CA TRP A 118 -4.47 8.15 6.20
C TRP A 118 -3.10 8.49 6.77
N ASN A 119 -2.24 9.04 5.93
CA ASN A 119 -1.01 9.66 6.39
C ASN A 119 -0.85 11.03 5.75
N PHE A 120 -1.09 12.08 6.55
CA PHE A 120 -0.95 13.48 6.15
C PHE A 120 0.43 14.05 6.50
N GLU A 121 1.19 13.38 7.36
CA GLU A 121 2.50 13.86 7.82
C GLU A 121 3.61 13.59 6.78
N LEU A 122 3.55 12.41 6.14
CA LEU A 122 4.48 12.07 5.06
C LEU A 122 4.27 12.99 3.86
N GLY A 123 3.01 13.22 3.46
CA GLY A 123 2.64 14.04 2.33
C GLY A 123 3.21 13.54 0.99
N TRP A 124 2.85 14.25 -0.09
CA TRP A 124 3.45 14.06 -1.42
C TRP A 124 3.57 15.42 -2.12
N GLN A 125 4.38 15.48 -3.19
CA GLN A 125 4.64 16.69 -3.96
C GLN A 125 4.37 16.44 -5.45
N THR A 126 3.93 17.47 -6.16
CA THR A 126 3.80 17.44 -7.62
C THR A 126 5.16 17.20 -8.28
N ASP A 127 5.14 16.67 -9.51
CA ASP A 127 6.31 16.27 -10.30
C ASP A 127 7.20 15.19 -9.67
N THR A 128 6.82 14.64 -8.54
CA THR A 128 7.55 13.55 -7.86
C THR A 128 6.84 12.22 -8.10
N TRP A 129 7.60 11.21 -8.53
CA TRP A 129 7.11 9.84 -8.61
C TRP A 129 7.13 9.18 -7.23
N TYR A 130 6.08 8.46 -6.90
CA TYR A 130 5.95 7.65 -5.69
C TYR A 130 5.68 6.21 -6.09
N SER A 131 6.54 5.27 -5.67
CA SER A 131 6.26 3.84 -5.82
C SER A 131 5.38 3.40 -4.66
N LEU A 132 4.23 2.84 -4.94
CA LEU A 132 3.30 2.28 -3.96
C LEU A 132 3.33 0.76 -4.06
N VAL A 133 3.41 0.09 -2.92
CA VAL A 133 3.40 -1.37 -2.84
C VAL A 133 2.31 -1.81 -1.87
N SER A 134 1.42 -2.67 -2.34
CA SER A 134 0.49 -3.41 -1.49
C SER A 134 0.86 -4.90 -1.54
N ARG A 135 0.96 -5.53 -0.37
CA ARG A 135 1.23 -6.97 -0.24
C ARG A 135 0.22 -7.60 0.70
N CYS A 136 -0.32 -8.76 0.33
CA CYS A 136 -1.14 -9.57 1.20
C CYS A 136 -0.46 -10.92 1.51
N TRP A 137 -0.73 -11.45 2.71
CA TRP A 137 -0.18 -12.74 3.15
C TRP A 137 -1.08 -13.39 4.20
N PRO A 138 -1.11 -14.74 4.28
CA PRO A 138 -1.89 -15.43 5.29
C PRO A 138 -1.20 -15.39 6.66
N VAL A 139 -2.02 -15.26 7.72
CA VAL A 139 -1.63 -15.39 9.13
C VAL A 139 -2.74 -16.20 9.84
N GLY A 140 -2.54 -17.50 10.03
CA GLY A 140 -3.58 -18.40 10.49
C GLY A 140 -4.79 -18.41 9.53
N GLU A 141 -5.98 -18.13 10.03
CA GLU A 141 -7.21 -18.07 9.26
C GLU A 141 -7.50 -16.65 8.72
N HIS A 142 -6.56 -15.70 8.86
CA HIS A 142 -6.69 -14.33 8.43
C HIS A 142 -5.77 -14.02 7.25
N MET A 143 -6.07 -12.94 6.53
CA MET A 143 -5.17 -12.32 5.56
C MET A 143 -4.74 -10.95 6.08
N PHE A 144 -3.44 -10.72 6.05
CA PHE A 144 -2.86 -9.42 6.37
C PHE A 144 -2.55 -8.67 5.09
N TYR A 145 -2.74 -7.35 5.10
CA TYR A 145 -2.51 -6.44 3.98
C TYR A 145 -1.60 -5.31 4.42
N GLY A 146 -0.39 -5.28 3.89
CA GLY A 146 0.57 -4.21 4.14
C GLY A 146 0.61 -3.20 2.99
N PHE A 147 0.86 -1.94 3.34
CA PHE A 147 1.00 -0.83 2.40
C PHE A 147 2.27 -0.04 2.68
N TRP A 148 3.08 0.13 1.65
CA TRP A 148 4.34 0.87 1.66
C TRP A 148 4.36 1.91 0.55
N SER A 149 5.04 3.03 0.80
CA SER A 149 5.36 4.03 -0.21
C SER A 149 6.87 4.30 -0.26
N ARG A 150 7.38 4.64 -1.45
CA ARG A 150 8.73 5.15 -1.68
C ARG A 150 8.64 6.49 -2.37
N SER A 151 9.32 7.48 -1.83
CA SER A 151 9.49 8.77 -2.47
C SER A 151 10.56 8.70 -3.56
N GLY A 152 10.27 9.15 -4.77
CA GLY A 152 11.27 9.27 -5.83
C GLY A 152 12.26 10.42 -5.61
N ALA A 153 11.95 11.36 -4.70
CA ALA A 153 12.85 12.47 -4.37
C ALA A 153 13.92 12.09 -3.35
N THR A 154 13.56 11.33 -2.30
CA THR A 154 14.49 10.91 -1.23
C THR A 154 14.91 9.45 -1.35
N GLU A 155 14.25 8.69 -2.19
CA GLU A 155 14.37 7.24 -2.35
C GLU A 155 13.99 6.42 -1.11
N GLU A 156 13.52 7.08 -0.05
CA GLU A 156 13.16 6.44 1.21
C GLU A 156 11.81 5.75 1.15
N TRP A 157 11.75 4.59 1.83
CA TRP A 157 10.56 3.79 2.02
C TRP A 157 9.90 4.05 3.35
N THR A 158 8.59 4.09 3.34
CA THR A 158 7.75 4.17 4.55
C THR A 158 6.76 3.01 4.58
N HIS A 159 6.74 2.24 5.67
CA HIS A 159 5.66 1.28 5.96
C HIS A 159 4.49 2.04 6.59
N LEU A 160 3.43 2.26 5.83
CA LEU A 160 2.30 3.09 6.25
C LEU A 160 1.35 2.34 7.18
N VAL A 161 0.90 1.15 6.79
CA VAL A 161 -0.07 0.37 7.56
C VAL A 161 0.05 -1.12 7.27
N THR A 162 -0.33 -1.96 8.23
CA THR A 162 -0.74 -3.35 8.00
C THR A 162 -2.12 -3.55 8.62
N MET A 163 -3.07 -4.02 7.80
CA MET A 163 -4.43 -4.37 8.22
C MET A 163 -4.59 -5.89 8.30
N ASP A 164 -5.25 -6.34 9.36
CA ASP A 164 -5.72 -7.71 9.57
C ASP A 164 -7.17 -7.81 9.11
N VAL A 165 -7.42 -8.68 8.14
CA VAL A 165 -8.75 -8.99 7.63
C VAL A 165 -9.08 -10.44 7.98
N ALA A 166 -10.11 -10.63 8.79
CA ALA A 166 -10.54 -11.93 9.30
C ALA A 166 -11.24 -12.76 8.22
N VAL A 167 -10.50 -13.13 7.19
CA VAL A 167 -10.93 -13.95 6.06
C VAL A 167 -9.75 -14.74 5.50
N LYS A 168 -10.00 -15.98 5.10
CA LYS A 168 -9.00 -16.88 4.52
C LYS A 168 -8.98 -16.77 2.99
N ASP A 169 -7.81 -16.97 2.38
CA ASP A 169 -7.61 -17.05 0.94
C ASP A 169 -8.22 -15.85 0.17
N ALA A 170 -7.96 -14.65 0.67
CA ALA A 170 -8.39 -13.41 0.04
C ALA A 170 -7.19 -12.67 -0.55
N TYR A 171 -6.75 -13.11 -1.72
CA TYR A 171 -5.67 -12.48 -2.47
C TYR A 171 -6.18 -11.33 -3.33
N PHE A 172 -5.27 -10.52 -3.90
CA PHE A 172 -5.62 -9.47 -4.85
C PHE A 172 -6.21 -10.09 -6.11
N ASN A 173 -7.49 -9.87 -6.35
CA ASN A 173 -8.21 -10.46 -7.47
C ASN A 173 -8.65 -9.39 -8.48
N GLY A 174 -8.95 -9.82 -9.72
CA GLY A 174 -9.31 -8.94 -10.83
C GLY A 174 -8.12 -8.23 -11.46
N GLY A 175 -8.35 -7.46 -12.51
CA GLY A 175 -7.38 -6.51 -13.06
C GLY A 175 -7.19 -5.36 -12.07
N THR A 176 -5.94 -4.91 -11.90
CA THR A 176 -5.64 -3.76 -11.06
C THR A 176 -6.28 -2.52 -11.67
N ASP A 177 -7.09 -1.83 -10.89
CA ASP A 177 -7.80 -0.61 -11.26
C ASP A 177 -7.04 0.60 -10.72
N SER A 178 -6.91 1.63 -11.53
CA SER A 178 -6.47 2.95 -11.09
C SER A 178 -7.52 3.96 -11.50
N PHE A 179 -7.85 4.92 -10.64
CA PHE A 179 -8.82 5.95 -11.01
C PHE A 179 -8.41 7.36 -10.58
N ILE A 180 -9.04 8.33 -11.22
CA ILE A 180 -9.00 9.73 -10.81
C ILE A 180 -10.44 10.17 -10.55
N GLU A 181 -10.71 10.71 -9.36
CA GLU A 181 -12.05 11.08 -8.94
C GLU A 181 -12.08 12.42 -8.21
N ASP A 182 -13.01 13.27 -8.63
CA ASP A 182 -13.43 14.48 -7.95
C ASP A 182 -14.57 14.14 -6.97
N TRP A 183 -14.33 14.20 -5.66
CA TRP A 183 -15.40 13.88 -4.70
C TRP A 183 -16.23 15.08 -4.25
N LEU A 184 -15.95 16.29 -4.80
CA LEU A 184 -16.66 17.52 -4.38
C LEU A 184 -16.82 18.53 -5.52
N GLU A 185 -17.53 18.20 -6.57
CA GLU A 185 -18.02 19.14 -7.61
C GLU A 185 -17.03 20.26 -8.04
N THR A 186 -15.76 19.94 -8.17
CA THR A 186 -14.70 20.89 -8.55
C THR A 186 -14.23 20.70 -9.99
N GLY A 187 -15.12 20.24 -10.87
CA GLY A 187 -14.84 19.87 -12.27
C GLY A 187 -14.25 20.99 -13.13
N LYS A 188 -14.42 22.26 -12.73
CA LYS A 188 -13.72 23.40 -13.36
C LYS A 188 -12.19 23.30 -13.26
N ASN A 189 -11.68 22.59 -12.26
CA ASN A 189 -10.26 22.41 -12.05
C ASN A 189 -9.77 21.14 -12.75
N LYS A 190 -8.73 21.28 -13.56
CA LYS A 190 -8.05 20.14 -14.20
C LYS A 190 -7.28 19.33 -13.16
N ARG A 191 -7.42 18.02 -13.23
CA ARG A 191 -6.64 17.04 -12.48
C ARG A 191 -6.01 16.01 -13.40
N VAL A 192 -4.76 15.66 -13.12
CA VAL A 192 -3.97 14.72 -13.93
C VAL A 192 -3.25 13.75 -13.04
N THR A 193 -3.29 12.48 -13.36
CA THR A 193 -2.43 11.45 -12.78
C THR A 193 -1.61 10.78 -13.86
N ASN A 194 -0.38 10.45 -13.55
CA ASN A 194 0.51 9.64 -14.36
C ASN A 194 0.84 8.36 -13.60
N LEU A 195 0.88 7.23 -14.31
CA LEU A 195 1.12 5.89 -13.76
C LEU A 195 2.20 5.20 -14.59
N ARG A 196 3.16 4.52 -13.93
CA ARG A 196 4.19 3.72 -14.62
C ARG A 196 4.72 2.61 -13.72
N GLY A 197 5.58 1.77 -14.28
CA GLY A 197 6.34 0.78 -13.50
C GLY A 197 5.47 -0.23 -12.76
N GLY A 198 4.21 -0.44 -13.20
CA GLY A 198 3.28 -1.31 -12.53
C GLY A 198 3.60 -2.80 -12.69
N TRP A 199 3.33 -3.56 -11.63
CA TRP A 199 3.56 -5.00 -11.54
C TRP A 199 2.51 -5.66 -10.66
N LYS A 200 2.19 -6.91 -11.00
CA LYS A 200 1.49 -7.81 -10.07
C LYS A 200 2.25 -9.13 -9.97
N ARG A 201 2.45 -9.62 -8.76
CA ARG A 201 3.06 -10.92 -8.54
C ARG A 201 1.97 -11.99 -8.41
N ARG A 202 2.08 -13.05 -9.18
CA ARG A 202 1.22 -14.23 -9.06
C ARG A 202 1.52 -15.00 -7.77
N ARG A 203 0.60 -15.82 -7.32
CA ARG A 203 0.78 -16.65 -6.10
C ARG A 203 1.96 -17.62 -6.21
N GLU A 204 2.28 -18.11 -7.41
CA GLU A 204 3.47 -18.92 -7.71
C GLU A 204 4.77 -18.10 -7.84
N ARG A 205 4.72 -16.80 -7.48
CA ARG A 205 5.83 -15.85 -7.40
C ARG A 205 6.37 -15.31 -8.73
N SER A 206 5.76 -15.63 -9.86
CA SER A 206 6.13 -14.97 -11.12
C SER A 206 5.57 -13.55 -11.18
N TRP A 207 6.36 -12.63 -11.73
CA TRP A 207 5.99 -11.24 -11.91
C TRP A 207 5.32 -11.01 -13.27
N TYR A 208 4.33 -10.13 -13.28
CA TYR A 208 3.65 -9.67 -14.48
C TYR A 208 3.72 -8.14 -14.55
N PRO A 209 4.41 -7.57 -15.55
CA PRO A 209 4.47 -6.13 -15.74
C PRO A 209 3.17 -5.60 -16.34
N PHE A 210 2.74 -4.41 -15.96
CA PHE A 210 1.59 -3.75 -16.59
C PHE A 210 1.99 -3.21 -17.96
N GLY A 211 1.86 -4.05 -19.00
CA GLY A 211 2.16 -3.74 -20.39
C GLY A 211 0.98 -3.19 -21.16
N GLY A 212 -0.24 -3.29 -20.64
CA GLY A 212 -1.45 -2.79 -21.27
C GLY A 212 -2.62 -2.63 -20.32
N GLY A 213 -3.65 -1.95 -20.80
CA GLY A 213 -4.88 -1.77 -20.04
C GLY A 213 -5.94 -1.02 -20.83
N ARG A 214 -7.09 -0.86 -20.20
CA ARG A 214 -8.28 -0.20 -20.73
C ARG A 214 -8.55 1.08 -19.96
N TYR A 215 -8.46 2.20 -20.65
CA TYR A 215 -8.96 3.48 -20.18
C TYR A 215 -10.49 3.54 -20.39
N SER A 216 -11.19 4.11 -19.41
CA SER A 216 -12.62 4.42 -19.53
C SER A 216 -13.01 5.55 -18.59
N VAL A 217 -14.07 6.26 -18.99
CA VAL A 217 -14.75 7.27 -18.16
C VAL A 217 -16.09 6.68 -17.75
N ASN A 218 -16.52 6.95 -16.53
CA ASN A 218 -17.80 6.49 -16.03
C ASN A 218 -18.95 7.14 -16.83
N SER A 219 -19.45 6.42 -17.83
CA SER A 219 -20.47 6.93 -18.75
C SER A 219 -21.78 7.32 -18.07
N TRP A 220 -22.12 6.68 -16.93
CA TRP A 220 -23.31 7.01 -16.16
C TRP A 220 -23.23 8.44 -15.57
N ASP A 221 -22.05 8.88 -15.15
CA ASP A 221 -21.87 10.22 -14.58
C ASP A 221 -21.97 11.33 -15.63
N LEU A 222 -21.86 10.99 -16.93
CA LEU A 222 -21.83 11.98 -18.03
C LEU A 222 -23.22 12.36 -18.55
N VAL A 223 -24.28 11.63 -18.17
CA VAL A 223 -25.64 11.93 -18.64
C VAL A 223 -26.28 13.05 -17.84
N LYS A 224 -27.26 13.74 -18.47
CA LYS A 224 -28.01 14.84 -17.85
C LYS A 224 -28.59 14.44 -16.48
N GLY A 225 -28.41 15.32 -15.50
CA GLY A 225 -28.88 15.07 -14.13
C GLY A 225 -27.90 14.23 -13.30
N LYS A 226 -26.68 13.94 -13.80
CA LYS A 226 -25.64 13.19 -13.09
C LYS A 226 -24.43 14.07 -12.78
N ARG A 227 -23.62 13.60 -11.85
CA ARG A 227 -22.57 14.35 -11.16
C ARG A 227 -21.56 15.10 -12.05
N SER A 228 -21.34 14.66 -13.29
CA SER A 228 -20.32 15.25 -14.18
C SER A 228 -20.90 15.79 -15.49
N PHE A 229 -22.20 16.05 -15.56
CA PHE A 229 -22.85 16.46 -16.81
C PHE A 229 -22.26 17.75 -17.41
N HIS A 230 -21.94 18.75 -16.61
CA HIS A 230 -21.39 20.03 -17.11
C HIS A 230 -19.93 19.89 -17.60
N TYR A 231 -19.24 18.82 -17.24
CA TYR A 231 -17.88 18.48 -17.66
C TYR A 231 -17.80 17.16 -18.44
N ASN A 232 -18.90 16.73 -19.04
CA ASN A 232 -19.06 15.39 -19.67
C ASN A 232 -18.12 15.13 -20.85
N THR A 233 -17.49 16.18 -21.40
CA THR A 233 -16.47 16.08 -22.47
C THR A 233 -15.06 16.44 -21.99
N ASN A 234 -14.88 16.77 -20.68
CA ASN A 234 -13.59 17.23 -20.15
C ASN A 234 -12.83 16.08 -19.49
N TRP A 235 -12.38 15.16 -20.29
CA TRP A 235 -11.59 14.00 -19.90
C TRP A 235 -10.60 13.60 -20.99
N ASN A 236 -9.52 12.94 -20.61
CA ASN A 236 -8.57 12.34 -21.55
C ASN A 236 -7.79 11.23 -20.83
N GLY A 237 -7.28 10.26 -21.60
CA GLY A 237 -6.41 9.22 -21.07
C GLY A 237 -5.68 8.49 -22.19
N GLY A 238 -4.52 7.95 -21.85
CA GLY A 238 -3.69 7.28 -22.84
C GLY A 238 -2.28 7.02 -22.35
N VAL A 239 -1.34 6.99 -23.30
CA VAL A 239 0.11 6.90 -23.06
C VAL A 239 0.76 8.21 -23.47
N SER A 240 1.73 8.65 -22.68
CA SER A 240 2.58 9.80 -22.94
C SER A 240 4.02 9.48 -22.58
N LYS A 241 4.94 10.40 -22.89
CA LYS A 241 6.38 10.24 -22.63
C LYS A 241 7.01 11.57 -22.24
N ASP A 242 7.94 11.53 -21.30
CA ASP A 242 8.83 12.62 -20.96
C ASP A 242 10.28 12.12 -20.77
N SER A 243 11.14 12.94 -20.20
CA SER A 243 12.53 12.57 -19.89
C SER A 243 12.67 11.38 -18.92
N THR A 244 11.61 11.04 -18.18
CA THR A 244 11.58 9.90 -17.24
C THR A 244 11.08 8.60 -17.86
N GLY A 245 10.68 8.61 -19.15
CA GLY A 245 10.17 7.46 -19.89
C GLY A 245 8.71 7.57 -20.25
N GLU A 246 8.12 6.43 -20.67
CA GLU A 246 6.70 6.32 -21.01
C GLU A 246 5.86 6.07 -19.75
N PHE A 247 4.65 6.62 -19.76
CA PHE A 247 3.68 6.46 -18.68
C PHE A 247 2.25 6.52 -19.20
N TYR A 248 1.33 5.87 -18.50
CA TYR A 248 -0.10 6.07 -18.68
C TYR A 248 -0.53 7.37 -18.00
N PHE A 249 -1.50 8.05 -18.56
CA PHE A 249 -2.08 9.23 -17.93
C PHE A 249 -3.60 9.21 -17.96
N MET A 250 -4.19 9.86 -16.98
CA MET A 250 -5.61 10.21 -16.95
C MET A 250 -5.74 11.69 -16.61
N THR A 251 -6.67 12.36 -17.30
CA THR A 251 -7.03 13.77 -17.06
C THR A 251 -8.53 13.87 -16.89
N ALA A 252 -8.98 14.61 -15.90
CA ALA A 252 -10.40 14.87 -15.68
C ALA A 252 -10.63 16.33 -15.25
N GLY A 253 -11.73 16.93 -15.75
CA GLY A 253 -12.07 18.33 -15.51
C GLY A 253 -11.18 19.32 -16.25
N GLY A 254 -11.42 20.63 -15.98
CA GLY A 254 -10.78 21.73 -16.71
C GLY A 254 -11.41 21.96 -18.09
N ALA A 255 -11.85 23.16 -18.38
CA ALA A 255 -12.58 23.48 -19.64
C ALA A 255 -11.75 23.22 -20.89
N GLU A 256 -10.41 23.28 -20.78
CA GLU A 256 -9.47 23.04 -21.89
C GLU A 256 -9.25 21.56 -22.18
N THR A 257 -9.60 20.66 -21.27
CA THR A 257 -9.41 19.20 -21.44
C THR A 257 -10.32 18.68 -22.54
N LYS A 258 -9.74 17.98 -23.50
CA LYS A 258 -10.47 17.32 -24.61
C LYS A 258 -10.00 15.90 -24.80
N PRO A 259 -10.89 14.94 -25.08
CA PRO A 259 -10.50 13.59 -25.38
C PRO A 259 -9.71 13.50 -26.70
N THR A 260 -8.64 12.73 -26.67
CA THR A 260 -7.85 12.36 -27.87
C THR A 260 -8.07 10.90 -28.28
N SER A 261 -8.85 10.16 -27.49
CA SER A 261 -9.21 8.76 -27.74
C SER A 261 -10.69 8.51 -27.51
N THR A 262 -11.18 7.34 -27.90
CA THR A 262 -12.56 6.91 -27.63
C THR A 262 -12.73 6.52 -26.15
N ASN A 263 -13.97 6.51 -25.68
CA ASN A 263 -14.36 5.94 -24.40
C ASN A 263 -15.23 4.68 -24.64
N PRO A 264 -14.75 3.48 -24.31
CA PRO A 264 -13.41 3.14 -23.80
C PRO A 264 -12.33 3.08 -24.89
N SER A 265 -11.05 3.07 -24.47
CA SER A 265 -9.90 2.85 -25.35
C SER A 265 -8.88 1.90 -24.71
N LYS A 266 -8.07 1.23 -25.54
CA LYS A 266 -6.97 0.37 -25.09
C LYS A 266 -5.64 1.07 -25.34
N HIS A 267 -4.74 0.97 -24.38
CA HIS A 267 -3.41 1.56 -24.44
C HIS A 267 -2.38 0.55 -23.94
N GLY A 268 -1.14 0.65 -24.43
CA GLY A 268 -0.06 -0.23 -24.03
C GLY A 268 1.29 0.46 -24.05
N ILE A 269 2.15 0.06 -23.13
CA ILE A 269 3.57 0.41 -23.07
C ILE A 269 4.34 -0.90 -23.16
N LYS A 270 5.28 -0.97 -24.09
CA LYS A 270 6.10 -2.18 -24.23
C LYS A 270 7.01 -2.31 -23.01
N ARG A 271 6.89 -3.44 -22.31
CA ARG A 271 7.71 -3.79 -21.14
C ARG A 271 8.67 -4.91 -21.51
N THR A 272 9.91 -4.77 -21.09
CA THR A 272 10.98 -5.75 -21.35
C THR A 272 11.53 -6.34 -20.07
N GLU A 273 11.29 -5.68 -18.94
CA GLU A 273 11.71 -6.12 -17.61
C GLU A 273 10.87 -7.33 -17.17
N THR A 274 11.50 -8.26 -16.49
CA THR A 274 10.87 -9.51 -15.99
C THR A 274 10.46 -9.41 -14.52
N GLU A 275 11.00 -8.44 -13.77
CA GLU A 275 10.72 -8.22 -12.36
C GLU A 275 10.96 -6.76 -11.96
N PRO A 276 10.35 -6.26 -10.86
CA PRO A 276 10.60 -4.91 -10.39
C PRO A 276 12.03 -4.77 -9.86
N SER A 277 12.67 -3.63 -10.16
CA SER A 277 14.05 -3.34 -9.74
C SER A 277 14.07 -2.20 -8.71
N TYR A 278 14.55 -2.51 -7.50
CA TYR A 278 14.76 -1.56 -6.41
C TYR A 278 16.05 -1.89 -5.69
N ALA A 279 16.63 -0.92 -4.98
CA ALA A 279 17.80 -1.15 -4.13
C ALA A 279 17.50 -2.25 -3.10
N PRO A 280 18.42 -3.22 -2.90
CA PRO A 280 18.19 -4.32 -1.97
C PRO A 280 18.07 -3.81 -0.52
N LEU A 281 17.37 -4.59 0.32
CA LEU A 281 17.34 -4.35 1.76
C LEU A 281 18.77 -4.36 2.33
N GLY A 282 19.14 -3.31 3.07
CA GLY A 282 20.41 -3.20 3.79
C GLY A 282 20.19 -3.15 5.31
N ILE A 283 21.03 -3.84 6.09
CA ILE A 283 21.06 -3.71 7.54
C ILE A 283 22.16 -2.70 7.93
N LYS A 284 21.77 -1.51 8.35
CA LYS A 284 22.67 -0.41 8.69
C LYS A 284 23.42 -0.68 9.99
N SER A 285 22.70 -1.04 11.04
CA SER A 285 23.24 -1.37 12.35
C SER A 285 22.59 -2.61 12.95
N LEU A 286 23.33 -3.32 13.81
CA LEU A 286 22.84 -4.41 14.65
C LEU A 286 23.54 -4.30 16.01
N ARG A 287 22.77 -4.25 17.08
CA ARG A 287 23.24 -4.24 18.45
C ARG A 287 22.55 -5.36 19.23
N ALA A 288 23.32 -6.02 20.09
CA ALA A 288 22.81 -7.04 20.98
C ALA A 288 23.44 -6.89 22.37
N ARG A 289 22.64 -6.95 23.42
CA ARG A 289 23.11 -6.85 24.80
C ARG A 289 22.36 -7.79 25.72
N LEU A 290 23.02 -8.25 26.80
CA LEU A 290 22.34 -8.98 27.85
C LEU A 290 21.29 -8.07 28.54
N ALA A 291 20.21 -8.69 28.97
CA ALA A 291 19.16 -8.06 29.73
C ALA A 291 18.80 -8.95 30.95
N GLU A 292 18.19 -8.33 31.95
CA GLU A 292 17.74 -9.05 33.14
C GLU A 292 16.86 -10.26 32.82
N GLY A 293 16.95 -11.30 33.66
CA GLY A 293 16.15 -12.52 33.53
C GLY A 293 16.62 -13.46 32.44
N ASN A 294 17.93 -13.53 32.18
CA ASN A 294 18.53 -14.41 31.17
C ASN A 294 17.98 -14.16 29.76
N LYS A 295 17.98 -12.90 29.33
CA LYS A 295 17.47 -12.47 28.03
C LYS A 295 18.53 -11.71 27.24
N VAL A 296 18.36 -11.67 25.93
CA VAL A 296 19.12 -10.80 25.02
C VAL A 296 18.17 -9.78 24.42
N MET A 297 18.54 -8.51 24.52
CA MET A 297 17.91 -7.42 23.78
C MET A 297 18.66 -7.26 22.45
N VAL A 298 17.93 -7.33 21.35
CA VAL A 298 18.45 -7.16 20.00
C VAL A 298 17.75 -5.96 19.35
N GLU A 299 18.53 -5.06 18.75
CA GLU A 299 18.03 -3.87 18.05
C GLU A 299 18.78 -3.73 16.73
N TRP A 300 18.08 -3.38 15.66
CA TRP A 300 18.69 -3.16 14.35
C TRP A 300 17.99 -2.04 13.59
N GLU A 301 18.74 -1.47 12.66
CA GLU A 301 18.26 -0.47 11.74
C GLU A 301 18.49 -0.94 10.30
N ASN A 302 17.50 -0.75 9.46
CA ASN A 302 17.63 -0.97 8.03
C ASN A 302 17.97 0.33 7.31
N ASP A 303 18.58 0.22 6.13
CA ASP A 303 18.74 1.35 5.23
C ASP A 303 17.36 1.79 4.73
N PRO A 304 16.94 3.05 4.94
CA PRO A 304 15.62 3.52 4.54
C PRO A 304 15.44 3.59 3.01
N THR A 305 16.54 3.63 2.22
CA THR A 305 16.50 3.66 0.76
C THR A 305 16.44 2.27 0.11
N GLY A 306 16.84 1.23 0.86
CA GLY A 306 16.67 -0.16 0.45
C GLY A 306 15.24 -0.66 0.64
N LEU A 307 14.86 -1.74 -0.05
CA LEU A 307 13.55 -2.37 0.13
C LEU A 307 13.23 -2.61 1.61
N PRO A 308 11.99 -2.36 2.04
CA PRO A 308 11.57 -2.61 3.41
C PRO A 308 11.67 -4.09 3.80
N GLN A 309 11.96 -4.32 5.07
CA GLN A 309 11.87 -5.65 5.66
C GLN A 309 10.42 -6.15 5.62
N PHE A 310 10.25 -7.42 5.26
CA PHE A 310 9.01 -8.17 5.40
C PHE A 310 9.04 -9.13 6.58
N GLY A 311 10.17 -9.78 6.80
CA GLY A 311 10.37 -10.70 7.91
C GLY A 311 11.80 -10.68 8.42
N CYS A 312 11.98 -11.09 9.67
CA CYS A 312 13.28 -11.20 10.32
C CYS A 312 13.32 -12.48 11.14
N GLU A 313 14.38 -13.24 11.01
CA GLU A 313 14.73 -14.34 11.90
C GLU A 313 15.94 -13.93 12.72
N ILE A 314 15.88 -14.13 14.02
CA ILE A 314 16.99 -13.86 14.95
C ILE A 314 17.38 -15.21 15.56
N VAL A 315 18.67 -15.55 15.47
CA VAL A 315 19.24 -16.73 16.11
C VAL A 315 20.30 -16.27 17.09
N VAL A 316 20.19 -16.74 18.33
CA VAL A 316 21.19 -16.51 19.37
C VAL A 316 22.02 -17.78 19.55
N TYR A 317 23.32 -17.62 19.51
CA TYR A 317 24.30 -18.68 19.69
C TYR A 317 25.07 -18.49 20.98
N GLU A 318 25.34 -19.58 21.68
CA GLU A 318 26.42 -19.66 22.64
C GLU A 318 27.66 -20.12 21.89
N ARG A 319 28.73 -19.33 21.96
CA ARG A 319 29.98 -19.55 21.22
C ARG A 319 31.13 -19.72 22.20
N PRO A 320 31.73 -20.91 22.31
CA PRO A 320 32.93 -21.14 23.10
C PRO A 320 34.14 -20.49 22.39
N ARG A 321 35.24 -20.29 23.12
CA ARG A 321 36.53 -19.86 22.55
C ARG A 321 37.08 -20.84 21.52
N THR A 322 36.83 -22.12 21.72
CA THR A 322 37.20 -23.22 20.82
C THR A 322 36.05 -24.24 20.77
N GLY A 323 35.75 -24.76 19.57
CA GLY A 323 34.67 -25.73 19.40
C GLY A 323 33.50 -25.17 18.60
N MET A 324 32.39 -25.93 18.58
CA MET A 324 31.19 -25.60 17.81
C MET A 324 30.26 -24.70 18.61
N GLU A 325 29.68 -23.71 17.91
CA GLU A 325 28.61 -22.85 18.43
C GLU A 325 27.31 -23.66 18.62
N ARG A 326 26.51 -23.29 19.63
CA ARG A 326 25.22 -23.90 19.94
C ARG A 326 24.11 -22.88 19.87
N VAL A 327 23.03 -23.17 19.14
CA VAL A 327 21.83 -22.37 19.14
C VAL A 327 21.16 -22.46 20.52
N VAL A 328 20.87 -21.29 21.12
CA VAL A 328 20.26 -21.17 22.45
C VAL A 328 18.92 -20.46 22.42
N ALA A 329 18.60 -19.77 21.35
CA ALA A 329 17.27 -19.20 21.09
C ALA A 329 17.07 -18.86 19.62
N THR A 330 15.83 -18.87 19.17
CA THR A 330 15.41 -18.42 17.84
C THR A 330 14.11 -17.63 17.98
N GLU A 331 13.99 -16.52 17.26
CA GLU A 331 12.80 -15.68 17.24
C GLU A 331 12.49 -15.26 15.80
N ALA A 332 11.20 -15.31 15.40
CA ALA A 332 10.73 -14.87 14.10
C ALA A 332 9.85 -13.62 14.26
N LEU A 333 10.11 -12.58 13.49
CA LEU A 333 9.50 -11.28 13.61
C LEU A 333 8.96 -10.80 12.26
N GLY A 334 7.95 -9.93 12.30
CA GLY A 334 7.29 -9.39 11.12
C GLY A 334 7.93 -8.13 10.55
N ALA A 335 7.20 -7.49 9.65
CA ALA A 335 7.65 -6.39 8.81
C ALA A 335 8.07 -5.12 9.59
N HIS A 336 7.40 -4.83 10.69
CA HIS A 336 7.56 -3.56 11.41
C HIS A 336 8.49 -3.63 12.64
N GLN A 337 8.85 -4.84 13.07
CA GLN A 337 9.70 -4.99 14.25
C GLN A 337 11.17 -4.71 13.92
N ARG A 338 11.81 -3.93 14.80
CA ARG A 338 13.24 -3.53 14.72
C ARG A 338 13.95 -3.77 16.06
N ARG A 339 13.28 -4.45 16.98
CA ARG A 339 13.81 -4.85 18.29
C ARG A 339 13.13 -6.11 18.77
N ALA A 340 13.86 -6.90 19.55
CA ALA A 340 13.35 -8.09 20.23
C ALA A 340 13.98 -8.26 21.60
N LYS A 341 13.24 -8.85 22.53
CA LYS A 341 13.73 -9.30 23.82
C LYS A 341 13.58 -10.81 23.91
N ILE A 342 14.66 -11.54 23.69
CA ILE A 342 14.68 -12.97 23.43
C ILE A 342 15.06 -13.71 24.73
N GLN A 343 14.24 -14.67 25.15
CA GLN A 343 14.52 -15.54 26.30
C GLN A 343 15.55 -16.59 25.90
N LEU A 344 16.63 -16.73 26.67
CA LEU A 344 17.61 -17.77 26.44
C LEU A 344 17.20 -19.06 27.15
N SER A 345 17.42 -20.19 26.49
CA SER A 345 17.15 -21.54 27.04
C SER A 345 18.19 -21.98 28.08
N VAL A 346 19.34 -21.31 28.11
CA VAL A 346 20.46 -21.64 28.99
C VAL A 346 21.08 -20.38 29.58
N LYS A 347 21.76 -20.52 30.73
CA LYS A 347 22.70 -19.51 31.23
C LYS A 347 24.02 -19.69 30.46
N ARG A 348 24.76 -18.57 30.31
CA ARG A 348 26.06 -18.58 29.65
C ARG A 348 27.04 -19.48 30.39
N SER A 349 27.68 -20.40 29.65
CA SER A 349 28.72 -21.26 30.17
C SER A 349 30.04 -20.49 30.40
N GLU A 350 30.85 -20.94 31.33
CA GLU A 350 32.16 -20.34 31.57
C GLU A 350 33.04 -20.43 30.30
N GLY A 351 33.73 -19.34 29.98
CA GLY A 351 34.57 -19.23 28.78
C GLY A 351 33.81 -19.09 27.45
N CYS A 352 32.47 -18.97 27.48
CA CYS A 352 31.62 -18.72 26.33
C CYS A 352 31.15 -17.27 26.27
N HIS A 353 30.79 -16.82 25.07
CA HIS A 353 30.03 -15.58 24.85
C HIS A 353 28.79 -15.88 24.01
N PHE A 354 27.81 -14.98 24.05
CA PHE A 354 26.67 -15.04 23.14
C PHE A 354 26.94 -14.22 21.89
N ALA A 355 26.45 -14.70 20.76
CA ALA A 355 26.42 -13.99 19.49
C ALA A 355 25.02 -14.03 18.92
N VAL A 356 24.62 -12.99 18.21
CA VAL A 356 23.33 -12.88 17.54
C VAL A 356 23.55 -12.80 16.03
N LYS A 357 22.82 -13.62 15.29
CA LYS A 357 22.75 -13.54 13.83
C LYS A 357 21.31 -13.19 13.44
N ILE A 358 21.14 -12.13 12.66
CA ILE A 358 19.84 -11.79 12.09
C ILE A 358 19.83 -12.09 10.59
N ARG A 359 18.68 -12.56 10.12
CA ARG A 359 18.37 -12.78 8.70
C ARG A 359 17.11 -12.01 8.37
N VAL A 360 17.19 -11.04 7.47
CA VAL A 360 16.05 -10.22 7.07
C VAL A 360 15.71 -10.48 5.62
N ARG A 361 14.39 -10.59 5.35
CA ARG A 361 13.81 -10.75 4.03
C ARG A 361 12.99 -9.51 3.67
N ASP A 362 13.13 -9.03 2.45
CA ASP A 362 12.43 -7.85 1.98
C ASP A 362 10.96 -8.13 1.57
N ILE A 363 10.22 -7.04 1.31
CA ILE A 363 8.79 -7.09 0.94
C ILE A 363 8.52 -7.76 -0.42
N LEU A 364 9.54 -8.04 -1.23
CA LEU A 364 9.45 -8.74 -2.52
C LEU A 364 9.92 -10.20 -2.43
N ASP A 365 10.28 -10.67 -1.24
CA ASP A 365 10.86 -11.99 -0.94
C ASP A 365 12.21 -12.25 -1.62
N ARG A 366 13.00 -11.18 -1.87
CA ARG A 366 14.36 -11.32 -2.37
C ARG A 366 15.32 -11.70 -1.27
N ASP A 367 16.57 -11.90 -1.64
CA ASP A 367 17.61 -12.48 -0.85
C ASP A 367 17.73 -11.96 0.58
N LEU A 368 18.05 -12.89 1.47
CA LEU A 368 18.25 -12.65 2.88
C LEU A 368 19.52 -11.82 3.12
N GLN A 369 19.37 -10.65 3.71
CA GLN A 369 20.49 -9.94 4.30
C GLN A 369 20.80 -10.55 5.67
N ILE A 370 22.07 -10.85 5.91
CA ILE A 370 22.54 -11.46 7.15
C ILE A 370 23.53 -10.53 7.83
N LYS A 371 23.32 -10.28 9.12
CA LYS A 371 24.26 -9.53 9.95
C LYS A 371 24.45 -10.22 11.30
N GLU A 372 25.65 -10.09 11.85
CA GLU A 372 26.02 -10.70 13.13
C GLU A 372 26.57 -9.64 14.11
N ALA A 373 26.31 -9.85 15.38
CA ALA A 373 26.86 -9.06 16.47
C ALA A 373 27.19 -9.93 17.68
N VAL A 374 28.25 -9.61 18.39
CA VAL A 374 28.52 -10.17 19.72
C VAL A 374 27.59 -9.48 20.73
N VAL A 375 27.10 -10.25 21.69
CA VAL A 375 26.22 -9.75 22.77
C VAL A 375 27.11 -9.10 23.83
N SER A 376 26.92 -7.78 24.06
CA SER A 376 27.61 -7.06 25.12
C SER A 376 26.99 -7.33 26.51
N GLU A 377 27.72 -7.02 27.55
CA GLU A 377 27.26 -7.13 28.94
C GLU A 377 26.21 -6.04 29.28
N ILE A 378 25.55 -6.20 30.44
CA ILE A 378 24.59 -5.21 30.92
C ILE A 378 25.38 -3.96 31.34
N GLY A 379 25.14 -2.84 30.64
CA GLY A 379 25.69 -1.54 31.00
C GLY A 379 26.89 -1.06 30.15
N GLU A 380 27.24 -1.77 29.09
CA GLU A 380 28.17 -1.31 28.04
C GLU A 380 27.45 -0.67 26.84
#